data_ffb9ca0efb4e7ca2ad352d3464fa6a0a
#
_entry.id   ffb9ca0efb4e7ca2ad352d3464fa6a0a
#
_cell.length_a   1.000
_cell.length_b   1.000
_cell.length_c   1.000
_cell.angle_alpha   90.00
_cell.angle_beta   90.00
_cell.angle_gamma   90.00
#
_symmetry.space_group_name_H-M   'P 1'
#
loop_
_entity.id
_entity.type
_entity.pdbx_description
1 polymer ?
#
loop_
_entity_poly.entity_id
_entity_poly.type
_entity_poly.pdbx_seq_one_letter_code
_entity_poly.pdbx_strand_id
1 'polypeptide(L)'
;FLYTPEHVANVFQKERLGGPCIINLTGGGETLIPKEMPQYIYQLLLQGHFLEVVTNGTLTSRFDEIAEFPRNLLEHLEFKFSFHYAELKKKGWLDRYFSNVKKMWEKGCSFTVELMPYDGLIDDINEIINLCKSELGAACQITVGRNDLTEKKDL
;
A
#
# COMPACT_ATOMS: atom_id res chain seq x y z
N PHE A 1 3.51 -18.92 3.03
CA PHE A 1 2.68 -19.15 1.82
C PHE A 1 2.69 -20.64 1.44
N LEU A 2 1.60 -21.12 0.76
CA LEU A 2 1.49 -22.51 0.29
C LEU A 2 2.23 -22.74 -1.04
N TYR A 3 2.42 -21.70 -1.82
CA TYR A 3 3.01 -21.76 -3.15
C TYR A 3 4.21 -20.82 -3.25
N THR A 4 5.16 -21.10 -4.13
CA THR A 4 6.29 -20.20 -4.37
C THR A 4 5.89 -18.99 -5.22
N PRO A 5 6.65 -17.88 -5.19
CA PRO A 5 6.40 -16.72 -6.03
C PRO A 5 6.32 -17.07 -7.52
N GLU A 6 7.22 -17.94 -8.01
CA GLU A 6 7.25 -18.39 -9.40
C GLU A 6 6.01 -19.21 -9.78
N HIS A 7 5.55 -20.08 -8.85
CA HIS A 7 4.32 -20.85 -9.08
C HIS A 7 3.12 -19.92 -9.23
N VAL A 8 2.98 -18.93 -8.34
CA VAL A 8 1.90 -17.94 -8.39
C VAL A 8 1.98 -17.15 -9.71
N ALA A 9 3.15 -16.64 -10.07
CA ALA A 9 3.34 -15.90 -11.32
C ALA A 9 2.96 -16.74 -12.55
N ASN A 10 3.33 -18.03 -12.57
CA ASN A 10 2.95 -18.95 -13.66
C ASN A 10 1.43 -19.16 -13.76
N VAL A 11 0.72 -19.19 -12.63
CA VAL A 11 -0.76 -19.27 -12.63
C VAL A 11 -1.38 -17.99 -13.18
N PHE A 12 -0.76 -16.84 -12.92
CA PHE A 12 -1.21 -15.51 -13.34
C PHE A 12 -0.55 -15.02 -14.63
N GLN A 13 -0.03 -15.90 -15.50
CA GLN A 13 0.49 -15.47 -16.79
C GLN A 13 -0.55 -14.69 -17.60
N LYS A 14 -0.14 -13.57 -18.19
CA LYS A 14 -1.06 -12.70 -18.96
C LYS A 14 -1.68 -13.40 -20.15
N GLU A 15 -0.97 -14.36 -20.78
CA GLU A 15 -1.48 -15.18 -21.88
C GLU A 15 -2.65 -16.04 -21.42
N ARG A 16 -2.60 -16.57 -20.20
CA ARG A 16 -3.67 -17.35 -19.59
C ARG A 16 -4.87 -16.50 -19.19
N LEU A 17 -4.63 -15.26 -18.75
CA LEU A 17 -5.68 -14.32 -18.33
C LEU A 17 -6.28 -13.52 -19.49
N GLY A 18 -5.72 -13.64 -20.70
CA GLY A 18 -6.15 -12.90 -21.86
C GLY A 18 -5.58 -11.49 -21.99
N GLY A 19 -4.61 -11.13 -21.15
CA GLY A 19 -3.92 -9.84 -21.15
C GLY A 19 -3.38 -9.42 -19.79
N PRO A 20 -2.75 -8.23 -19.69
CA PRO A 20 -2.33 -7.67 -18.43
C PRO A 20 -3.54 -7.32 -17.55
N CYS A 21 -3.40 -7.55 -16.24
CA CYS A 21 -4.41 -7.28 -15.23
C CYS A 21 -3.88 -6.29 -14.19
N ILE A 22 -4.78 -5.64 -13.47
CA ILE A 22 -4.48 -5.01 -12.18
C ILE A 22 -4.70 -6.06 -11.11
N ILE A 23 -3.66 -6.37 -10.34
CA ILE A 23 -3.70 -7.34 -9.25
C ILE A 23 -3.56 -6.58 -7.93
N ASN A 24 -4.61 -6.64 -7.11
CA ASN A 24 -4.60 -6.02 -5.78
C ASN A 24 -4.05 -6.99 -4.75
N LEU A 25 -2.95 -6.61 -4.10
CA LEU A 25 -2.34 -7.33 -3.00
C LEU A 25 -2.78 -6.68 -1.67
N THR A 26 -3.76 -7.30 -1.06
CA THR A 26 -4.32 -6.90 0.23
C THR A 26 -4.60 -8.13 1.08
N GLY A 27 -4.77 -7.97 2.39
CA GLY A 27 -5.02 -9.10 3.28
C GLY A 27 -5.58 -8.69 4.63
N GLY A 28 -5.76 -9.67 5.52
CA GLY A 28 -6.24 -9.48 6.89
C GLY A 28 -5.22 -8.87 7.86
N GLY A 29 -4.26 -8.10 7.38
CA GLY A 29 -3.21 -7.45 8.13
C GLY A 29 -2.27 -6.65 7.23
N GLU A 30 -1.07 -6.36 7.70
CA GLU A 30 -0.06 -5.67 6.89
C GLU A 30 0.48 -6.58 5.78
N THR A 31 0.27 -6.18 4.54
CA THR A 31 0.62 -6.96 3.34
C THR A 31 2.12 -7.27 3.24
N LEU A 32 2.98 -6.35 3.67
CA LEU A 32 4.44 -6.48 3.54
C LEU A 32 5.12 -7.24 4.70
N ILE A 33 4.36 -7.76 5.70
CA ILE A 33 4.95 -8.56 6.80
C ILE A 33 5.67 -9.82 6.30
N PRO A 34 5.08 -10.65 5.41
CA PRO A 34 5.77 -11.84 4.94
C PRO A 34 7.08 -11.47 4.22
N LYS A 35 8.17 -12.17 4.58
CA LYS A 35 9.50 -11.88 4.02
C LYS A 35 9.57 -12.10 2.51
N GLU A 36 8.78 -13.03 2.04
CA GLU A 36 8.71 -13.41 0.63
C GLU A 36 7.86 -12.45 -0.22
N MET A 37 7.10 -11.52 0.39
CA MET A 37 6.20 -10.64 -0.35
C MET A 37 6.89 -9.83 -1.46
N PRO A 38 8.09 -9.25 -1.27
CA PRO A 38 8.79 -8.57 -2.35
C PRO A 38 9.03 -9.49 -3.56
N GLN A 39 9.30 -10.78 -3.34
CA GLN A 39 9.49 -11.73 -4.44
C GLN A 39 8.19 -12.02 -5.20
N TYR A 40 7.04 -12.11 -4.50
CA TYR A 40 5.73 -12.22 -5.16
C TYR A 40 5.44 -10.99 -6.02
N ILE A 41 5.67 -9.79 -5.49
CA ILE A 41 5.52 -8.53 -6.23
C ILE A 41 6.40 -8.57 -7.48
N TYR A 42 7.68 -8.89 -7.32
CA TYR A 42 8.64 -8.94 -8.42
C TYR A 42 8.21 -9.90 -9.54
N GLN A 43 7.86 -11.14 -9.16
CA GLN A 43 7.49 -12.17 -10.12
C GLN A 43 6.19 -11.85 -10.88
N LEU A 44 5.20 -11.24 -10.22
CA LEU A 44 3.96 -10.80 -10.86
C LEU A 44 4.20 -9.61 -11.81
N LEU A 45 5.07 -8.66 -11.44
CA LEU A 45 5.47 -7.56 -12.32
C LEU A 45 6.21 -8.06 -13.57
N LEU A 46 7.04 -9.11 -13.44
CA LEU A 46 7.71 -9.75 -14.60
C LEU A 46 6.71 -10.35 -15.59
N GLN A 47 5.50 -10.75 -15.17
CA GLN A 47 4.44 -11.19 -16.07
C GLN A 47 3.80 -10.02 -16.85
N GLY A 48 4.16 -8.77 -16.55
CA GLY A 48 3.63 -7.57 -17.22
C GLY A 48 2.27 -7.13 -16.67
N HIS A 49 1.95 -7.46 -15.42
CA HIS A 49 0.77 -6.97 -14.71
C HIS A 49 1.04 -5.61 -14.05
N PHE A 50 -0.04 -4.90 -13.74
CA PHE A 50 -0.02 -3.77 -12.82
C PHE A 50 -0.39 -4.27 -11.43
N LEU A 51 0.35 -3.85 -10.41
CA LEU A 51 0.08 -4.25 -9.03
C LEU A 51 -0.34 -3.06 -8.18
N GLU A 52 -1.33 -3.28 -7.34
CA GLU A 52 -1.72 -2.37 -6.26
C GLU A 52 -1.42 -3.06 -4.93
N VAL A 53 -0.57 -2.47 -4.09
CA VAL A 53 -0.18 -3.02 -2.79
C VAL A 53 -0.73 -2.13 -1.68
N VAL A 54 -1.64 -2.67 -0.88
CA VAL A 54 -2.19 -1.98 0.30
C VAL A 54 -1.26 -2.19 1.49
N THR A 55 -0.80 -1.11 2.12
CA THR A 55 0.18 -1.18 3.22
C THR A 55 -0.02 -0.06 4.24
N ASN A 56 0.37 -0.30 5.48
CA ASN A 56 0.44 0.75 6.52
C ASN A 56 1.69 1.65 6.41
N GLY A 57 2.58 1.40 5.45
CA GLY A 57 3.72 2.25 5.13
C GLY A 57 4.88 2.22 6.13
N THR A 58 4.91 1.31 7.10
CA THR A 58 5.88 1.39 8.23
C THR A 58 7.06 0.44 8.15
N LEU A 59 7.05 -0.55 7.25
CA LEU A 59 8.09 -1.58 7.12
C LEU A 59 9.21 -1.15 6.17
N THR A 60 10.06 -0.21 6.59
CA THR A 60 11.12 0.40 5.78
C THR A 60 11.99 -0.62 5.05
N SER A 61 12.37 -1.72 5.70
CA SER A 61 13.21 -2.76 5.06
C SER A 61 12.55 -3.40 3.82
N ARG A 62 11.21 -3.47 3.78
CA ARG A 62 10.49 -3.99 2.61
C ARG A 62 10.48 -2.99 1.47
N PHE A 63 10.34 -1.71 1.78
CA PHE A 63 10.47 -0.65 0.78
C PHE A 63 11.89 -0.56 0.24
N ASP A 64 12.91 -0.78 1.08
CA ASP A 64 14.31 -0.85 0.64
C ASP A 64 14.53 -1.99 -0.36
N GLU A 65 14.02 -3.19 -0.06
CA GLU A 65 14.09 -4.35 -0.95
C GLU A 65 13.39 -4.08 -2.29
N ILE A 66 12.17 -3.54 -2.27
CA ILE A 66 11.38 -3.25 -3.47
C ILE A 66 12.01 -2.10 -4.29
N ALA A 67 12.61 -1.12 -3.64
CA ALA A 67 13.28 0.02 -4.29
C ALA A 67 14.48 -0.38 -5.16
N GLU A 68 15.01 -1.61 -5.00
CA GLU A 68 16.07 -2.17 -5.85
C GLU A 68 15.55 -2.81 -7.15
N PHE A 69 14.24 -2.89 -7.34
CA PHE A 69 13.67 -3.43 -8.58
C PHE A 69 13.96 -2.49 -9.77
N PRO A 70 14.05 -3.05 -10.99
CA PRO A 70 14.19 -2.24 -12.21
C PRO A 70 13.06 -1.21 -12.33
N ARG A 71 13.40 0.02 -12.69
CA ARG A 71 12.46 1.14 -12.79
C ARG A 71 11.24 0.84 -13.67
N ASN A 72 11.45 0.17 -14.80
CA ASN A 72 10.37 -0.22 -15.70
C ASN A 72 9.35 -1.19 -15.08
N LEU A 73 9.72 -1.93 -14.03
CA LEU A 73 8.77 -2.72 -13.24
C LEU A 73 8.09 -1.85 -12.18
N LEU A 74 8.83 -0.95 -11.54
CA LEU A 74 8.30 -0.04 -10.51
C LEU A 74 7.24 0.92 -11.06
N GLU A 75 7.33 1.29 -12.34
CA GLU A 75 6.30 2.11 -13.03
C GLU A 75 4.96 1.37 -13.21
N HIS A 76 4.91 0.06 -12.98
CA HIS A 76 3.70 -0.75 -12.95
C HIS A 76 3.22 -1.07 -11.53
N LEU A 77 3.85 -0.48 -10.52
CA LEU A 77 3.53 -0.71 -9.10
C LEU A 77 2.90 0.52 -8.47
N GLU A 78 1.74 0.34 -7.89
CA GLU A 78 1.05 1.33 -7.06
C GLU A 78 1.04 0.89 -5.60
N PHE A 79 1.31 1.82 -4.70
CA PHE A 79 1.09 1.64 -3.27
C PHE A 79 -0.12 2.42 -2.78
N LYS A 80 -1.06 1.73 -2.13
CA LYS A 80 -2.13 2.35 -1.34
C LYS A 80 -1.68 2.39 0.12
N PHE A 81 -1.21 3.55 0.54
CA PHE A 81 -0.73 3.78 1.89
C PHE A 81 -1.89 4.12 2.83
N SER A 82 -2.24 3.20 3.74
CA SER A 82 -3.22 3.45 4.80
C SER A 82 -2.63 4.40 5.83
N PHE A 83 -3.20 5.61 5.94
CA PHE A 83 -2.70 6.65 6.82
C PHE A 83 -3.37 6.58 8.19
N HIS A 84 -2.83 5.75 9.07
CA HIS A 84 -3.27 5.60 10.46
C HIS A 84 -2.68 6.71 11.33
N TYR A 85 -3.08 7.96 11.09
CA TYR A 85 -2.47 9.17 11.65
C TYR A 85 -2.29 9.11 13.18
N ALA A 86 -3.36 8.83 13.94
CA ALA A 86 -3.28 8.82 15.39
C ALA A 86 -2.26 7.81 15.93
N GLU A 87 -2.18 6.63 15.31
CA GLU A 87 -1.23 5.59 15.70
C GLU A 87 0.21 5.96 15.32
N LEU A 88 0.42 6.49 14.10
CA LEU A 88 1.72 6.94 13.64
C LEU A 88 2.24 8.10 14.50
N LYS A 89 1.38 9.07 14.83
CA LYS A 89 1.70 10.21 15.73
C LYS A 89 2.10 9.69 17.13
N LYS A 90 1.30 8.80 17.72
CA LYS A 90 1.56 8.20 19.03
C LYS A 90 2.89 7.44 19.10
N LYS A 91 3.27 6.76 18.01
CA LYS A 91 4.51 5.99 17.92
C LYS A 91 5.73 6.81 17.49
N GLY A 92 5.54 8.07 17.07
CA GLY A 92 6.60 8.89 16.49
C GLY A 92 7.08 8.36 15.13
N TRP A 93 6.18 7.80 14.33
CA TRP A 93 6.52 7.15 13.05
C TRP A 93 6.07 7.93 11.80
N LEU A 94 5.59 9.15 11.95
CA LEU A 94 5.17 9.99 10.83
C LEU A 94 6.29 10.20 9.81
N ASP A 95 7.50 10.59 10.27
CA ASP A 95 8.65 10.79 9.38
C ASP A 95 9.03 9.52 8.61
N ARG A 96 9.01 8.36 9.31
CA ARG A 96 9.25 7.05 8.69
C ARG A 96 8.24 6.76 7.59
N TYR A 97 6.95 6.98 7.88
CA TYR A 97 5.87 6.77 6.95
C TYR A 97 6.06 7.61 5.68
N PHE A 98 6.19 8.93 5.81
CA PHE A 98 6.37 9.82 4.67
C PHE A 98 7.69 9.59 3.92
N SER A 99 8.75 9.22 4.62
CA SER A 99 10.02 8.83 3.99
C SER A 99 9.84 7.60 3.08
N ASN A 100 9.07 6.59 3.52
CA ASN A 100 8.80 5.41 2.70
C ASN A 100 7.92 5.75 1.49
N VAL A 101 6.88 6.59 1.65
CA VAL A 101 6.05 7.07 0.53
C VAL A 101 6.90 7.78 -0.52
N LYS A 102 7.70 8.78 -0.10
CA LYS A 102 8.57 9.55 -1.00
C LYS A 102 9.59 8.67 -1.71
N LYS A 103 10.20 7.72 -0.97
CA LYS A 103 11.14 6.75 -1.55
C LYS A 103 10.54 6.01 -2.74
N MET A 104 9.34 5.44 -2.58
CA MET A 104 8.70 4.68 -3.65
C MET A 104 8.30 5.58 -4.82
N TRP A 105 7.83 6.80 -4.55
CA TRP A 105 7.55 7.79 -5.60
C TRP A 105 8.81 8.15 -6.40
N GLU A 106 9.91 8.46 -5.75
CA GLU A 106 11.20 8.78 -6.39
C GLU A 106 11.73 7.62 -7.25
N LYS A 107 11.43 6.38 -6.85
CA LYS A 107 11.78 5.17 -7.61
C LYS A 107 10.88 4.90 -8.81
N GLY A 108 9.77 5.63 -8.94
CA GLY A 108 8.85 5.58 -10.09
C GLY A 108 7.53 4.87 -9.85
N CYS A 109 7.24 4.45 -8.62
CA CYS A 109 5.93 3.90 -8.26
C CYS A 109 4.86 4.99 -8.22
N SER A 110 3.63 4.61 -8.56
CA SER A 110 2.45 5.40 -8.22
C SER A 110 2.05 5.19 -6.76
N PHE A 111 1.35 6.16 -6.18
CA PHE A 111 0.84 5.98 -4.83
C PHE A 111 -0.44 6.78 -4.57
N THR A 112 -1.22 6.30 -3.61
CA THR A 112 -2.27 7.03 -2.90
C THR A 112 -2.01 6.99 -1.41
N VAL A 113 -2.39 8.05 -0.69
CA VAL A 113 -2.40 8.08 0.79
C VAL A 113 -3.85 8.19 1.22
N GLU A 114 -4.35 7.17 1.89
CA GLU A 114 -5.75 7.03 2.24
C GLU A 114 -5.97 7.19 3.75
N LEU A 115 -6.78 8.16 4.13
CA LEU A 115 -7.25 8.35 5.49
C LEU A 115 -8.67 7.83 5.61
N MET A 116 -8.89 6.95 6.59
CA MET A 116 -10.23 6.57 7.03
C MET A 116 -10.60 7.44 8.25
N PRO A 117 -11.45 8.46 8.08
CA PRO A 117 -11.82 9.35 9.18
C PRO A 117 -12.74 8.64 10.17
N TYR A 118 -12.61 9.02 11.44
CA TYR A 118 -13.52 8.67 12.53
C TYR A 118 -13.59 9.83 13.52
N ASP A 119 -14.57 9.82 14.41
CA ASP A 119 -14.85 10.95 15.31
C ASP A 119 -13.64 11.42 16.13
N GLY A 120 -12.74 10.49 16.50
CA GLY A 120 -11.52 10.82 17.24
C GLY A 120 -10.46 11.61 16.46
N LEU A 121 -10.66 11.88 15.16
CA LEU A 121 -9.74 12.68 14.33
C LEU A 121 -10.27 14.08 14.03
N ILE A 122 -11.46 14.46 14.53
CA ILE A 122 -12.11 15.75 14.20
C ILE A 122 -11.19 16.93 14.52
N ASP A 123 -10.57 16.92 15.69
CA ASP A 123 -9.69 18.01 16.14
C ASP A 123 -8.36 18.05 15.39
N ASP A 124 -7.90 16.90 14.87
CA ASP A 124 -6.63 16.76 14.14
C ASP A 124 -6.77 16.98 12.61
N ILE A 125 -7.99 17.13 12.07
CA ILE A 125 -8.20 17.09 10.61
C ILE A 125 -7.41 18.17 9.85
N ASN A 126 -7.31 19.37 10.39
CA ASN A 126 -6.55 20.46 9.79
C ASN A 126 -5.04 20.18 9.83
N GLU A 127 -4.54 19.61 10.92
CA GLU A 127 -3.14 19.18 11.04
C GLU A 127 -2.84 18.10 10.02
N ILE A 128 -3.69 17.09 9.87
CA ILE A 128 -3.57 16.00 8.91
C ILE A 128 -3.48 16.54 7.46
N ILE A 129 -4.41 17.43 7.09
CA ILE A 129 -4.44 18.02 5.74
C ILE A 129 -3.17 18.82 5.47
N ASN A 130 -2.74 19.66 6.42
CA ASN A 130 -1.55 20.49 6.28
C ASN A 130 -0.29 19.63 6.22
N LEU A 131 -0.19 18.58 7.03
CA LEU A 131 0.92 17.64 7.03
C LEU A 131 1.02 16.92 5.67
N CYS A 132 -0.07 16.37 5.14
CA CYS A 132 -0.04 15.74 3.83
C CYS A 132 0.34 16.72 2.72
N LYS A 133 -0.17 17.95 2.75
CA LYS A 133 0.19 18.98 1.78
C LYS A 133 1.69 19.37 1.87
N SER A 134 2.25 19.48 3.07
CA SER A 134 3.67 19.81 3.24
C SER A 134 4.58 18.68 2.82
N GLU A 135 4.20 17.42 3.10
CA GLU A 135 5.02 16.24 2.85
C GLU A 135 4.92 15.74 1.40
N LEU A 136 3.72 15.83 0.79
CA LEU A 136 3.40 15.18 -0.49
C LEU A 136 2.87 16.16 -1.56
N GLY A 137 2.68 17.43 -1.22
CA GLY A 137 2.13 18.44 -2.13
C GLY A 137 0.62 18.39 -2.33
N ALA A 138 -0.09 17.43 -1.71
CA ALA A 138 -1.54 17.24 -1.82
C ALA A 138 -2.15 16.75 -0.52
N ALA A 139 -3.46 16.91 -0.35
CA ALA A 139 -4.20 16.29 0.75
C ALA A 139 -4.32 14.78 0.52
N CYS A 140 -4.45 14.03 1.63
CA CYS A 140 -4.76 12.60 1.55
C CYS A 140 -6.16 12.35 0.97
N GLN A 141 -6.36 11.18 0.37
CA GLN A 141 -7.66 10.70 -0.06
C GLN A 141 -8.48 10.28 1.17
N ILE A 142 -9.76 10.61 1.17
CA ILE A 142 -10.69 10.19 2.21
C ILE A 142 -11.38 8.90 1.76
N THR A 143 -11.27 7.85 2.57
CA THR A 143 -11.92 6.56 2.34
C THR A 143 -13.00 6.33 3.39
N VAL A 144 -14.19 5.95 2.96
CA VAL A 144 -15.31 5.68 3.89
C VAL A 144 -15.07 4.37 4.61
N GLY A 145 -15.00 4.44 5.95
CA GLY A 145 -14.89 3.26 6.82
C GLY A 145 -16.23 2.52 6.97
N ARG A 146 -16.17 1.20 7.10
CA ARG A 146 -17.32 0.43 7.57
C ARG A 146 -17.37 0.48 9.09
N ASN A 147 -18.57 0.62 9.64
CA ASN A 147 -18.79 0.41 11.06
C ASN A 147 -19.12 -1.07 11.30
N ASP A 148 -18.10 -1.87 11.59
CA ASP A 148 -18.26 -3.30 11.86
C ASP A 148 -18.82 -3.59 13.27
N LEU A 149 -19.08 -2.53 14.09
CA LEU A 149 -19.69 -2.64 15.44
C LEU A 149 -21.20 -2.63 15.41
N THR A 150 -21.84 -2.38 14.26
CA THR A 150 -23.27 -2.59 14.15
C THR A 150 -23.57 -4.09 14.24
N GLU A 151 -24.17 -4.49 15.36
CA GLU A 151 -24.69 -5.84 15.58
C GLU A 151 -25.31 -6.38 14.28
N LYS A 152 -24.93 -7.60 13.92
CA LYS A 152 -25.68 -8.39 12.98
C LYS A 152 -27.11 -8.46 13.50
N LYS A 153 -27.97 -7.58 13.03
CA LYS A 153 -29.41 -7.84 13.13
C LYS A 153 -29.65 -9.05 12.23
N ASP A 154 -30.00 -10.13 12.86
CA ASP A 154 -30.41 -11.37 12.23
C ASP A 154 -31.37 -11.06 11.06
N LEU A 155 -30.93 -11.49 9.85
CA LEU A 155 -31.78 -11.62 8.70
C LEU A 155 -32.44 -12.99 8.75
#